data_84905ae3b975bc89afbc1ad998793674
#
_entry.id   84905ae3b975bc89afbc1ad998793674
#
_cell.length_a   1.000
_cell.length_b   1.000
_cell.length_c   1.000
_cell.angle_alpha   90.00
_cell.angle_beta   90.00
_cell.angle_gamma   90.00
#
_symmetry.space_group_name_H-M   'P 1'
#
loop_
_entity.id
_entity.type
_entity.pdbx_description
1 polymer ?
#
loop_
_entity_poly.entity_id
_entity_poly.type
_entity_poly.pdbx_seq_one_letter_code
_entity_poly.pdbx_strand_id
1 'polypeptide(L)'
;MATLSARERASLPDRAFAHIDPSGNRRLPIHDESHVRNALARFERVKFENDAARERARRRLLQAAKRYGIVPVGFIDGQLRSERSARTPDFSTFPTGALTFLMTDIEGSTLLLQQLDDRYAGLLRDVRALVRNAGSRCGGRLVDAHGDGSLTVFEHTTAAVEAAVDMQRAMRTLVWPDDLDVQVRAGIHSGRPTLTDTGYVGLSVHTVSRVCFVGPAARS
;
A
#
# COMPACT_ATOMS: atom_id res chain seq x y z
N MET A 1 -15.19 -6.49 22.34
CA MET A 1 -13.75 -6.23 22.14
C MET A 1 -13.02 -6.69 23.39
N ALA A 2 -12.10 -7.66 23.26
CA ALA A 2 -11.33 -8.15 24.41
C ALA A 2 -10.36 -7.04 24.87
N THR A 3 -10.62 -6.51 26.06
CA THR A 3 -9.77 -5.50 26.69
C THR A 3 -9.14 -6.16 27.89
N LEU A 4 -7.80 -6.24 27.94
CA LEU A 4 -7.09 -6.75 29.11
C LEU A 4 -7.32 -5.84 30.32
N SER A 5 -7.72 -6.43 31.44
CA SER A 5 -7.70 -5.76 32.74
C SER A 5 -6.25 -5.43 33.15
N ALA A 6 -6.08 -4.51 34.09
CA ALA A 6 -4.76 -4.16 34.61
C ALA A 6 -4.04 -5.37 35.22
N ARG A 7 -4.77 -6.27 35.90
CA ARG A 7 -4.22 -7.49 36.53
C ARG A 7 -3.75 -8.52 35.47
N GLU A 8 -4.56 -8.76 34.44
CA GLU A 8 -4.19 -9.63 33.33
C GLU A 8 -2.98 -9.09 32.54
N ARG A 9 -2.95 -7.76 32.31
CA ARG A 9 -1.81 -7.10 31.67
C ARG A 9 -0.52 -7.27 32.47
N ALA A 10 -0.59 -7.18 33.79
CA ALA A 10 0.55 -7.35 34.70
C ALA A 10 1.07 -8.78 34.73
N SER A 11 0.22 -9.79 34.56
CA SER A 11 0.60 -11.20 34.58
C SER A 11 1.26 -11.69 33.28
N LEU A 12 1.10 -10.97 32.17
CA LEU A 12 1.68 -11.34 30.87
C LEU A 12 3.17 -10.97 30.80
N PRO A 13 4.02 -11.81 30.20
CA PRO A 13 5.43 -11.49 30.00
C PRO A 13 5.62 -10.37 28.95
N ASP A 14 6.74 -9.68 28.96
CA ASP A 14 7.05 -8.58 28.04
C ASP A 14 6.97 -8.96 26.56
N ARG A 15 7.29 -10.20 26.23
CA ARG A 15 7.15 -10.74 24.87
C ARG A 15 5.70 -10.79 24.36
N ALA A 16 4.74 -10.68 25.25
CA ALA A 16 3.30 -10.64 24.90
C ALA A 16 2.83 -9.26 24.41
N PHE A 17 3.73 -8.29 24.30
CA PHE A 17 3.44 -6.93 23.85
C PHE A 17 4.36 -6.52 22.70
N ALA A 18 3.81 -5.85 21.70
CA ALA A 18 4.63 -5.35 20.58
C ALA A 18 5.47 -4.14 20.98
N HIS A 19 5.01 -3.35 21.97
CA HIS A 19 5.71 -2.17 22.44
C HIS A 19 5.64 -2.04 23.98
N ILE A 20 6.76 -1.63 24.58
CA ILE A 20 6.86 -1.21 25.97
C ILE A 20 7.56 0.14 25.95
N ASP A 21 6.88 1.17 26.44
CA ASP A 21 7.42 2.53 26.46
C ASP A 21 8.49 2.70 27.55
N PRO A 22 9.29 3.79 27.52
CA PRO A 22 10.36 4.04 28.51
C PRO A 22 9.85 4.13 29.96
N SER A 23 8.57 4.42 30.15
CA SER A 23 7.91 4.44 31.48
C SER A 23 7.44 3.05 31.93
N GLY A 24 7.73 1.98 31.15
CA GLY A 24 7.34 0.62 31.46
C GLY A 24 5.89 0.27 31.08
N ASN A 25 5.16 1.17 30.39
CA ASN A 25 3.79 0.86 30.00
C ASN A 25 3.77 -0.10 28.82
N ARG A 26 3.07 -1.21 29.00
CA ARG A 26 2.92 -2.29 28.03
C ARG A 26 1.80 -1.97 27.05
N ARG A 27 2.15 -1.78 25.76
CA ARG A 27 1.26 -1.38 24.68
C ARG A 27 1.15 -2.50 23.65
N LEU A 28 0.04 -2.53 22.89
CA LEU A 28 -0.19 -3.42 21.77
C LEU A 28 0.02 -4.90 22.14
N PRO A 29 -0.88 -5.50 22.96
CA PRO A 29 -0.78 -6.92 23.31
C PRO A 29 -0.91 -7.80 22.07
N ILE A 30 -0.09 -8.87 22.01
CA ILE A 30 0.07 -9.78 20.86
C ILE A 30 0.08 -11.25 21.28
N HIS A 31 -0.52 -11.60 22.40
CA HIS A 31 -0.50 -12.93 22.97
C HIS A 31 -1.54 -13.90 22.38
N ASP A 32 -2.60 -13.38 21.75
CA ASP A 32 -3.61 -14.14 21.03
C ASP A 32 -4.09 -13.41 19.76
N GLU A 33 -4.87 -14.12 18.94
CA GLU A 33 -5.36 -13.62 17.65
C GLU A 33 -6.19 -12.33 17.77
N SER A 34 -7.11 -12.30 18.73
CA SER A 34 -8.02 -11.17 18.94
C SER A 34 -7.27 -9.89 19.32
N HIS A 35 -6.24 -10.03 20.19
CA HIS A 35 -5.40 -8.92 20.59
C HIS A 35 -4.46 -8.46 19.46
N VAL A 36 -3.95 -9.37 18.61
CA VAL A 36 -3.18 -9.01 17.42
C VAL A 36 -4.02 -8.20 16.44
N ARG A 37 -5.25 -8.63 16.11
CA ARG A 37 -6.18 -7.85 15.26
C ARG A 37 -6.45 -6.45 15.83
N ASN A 38 -6.64 -6.36 17.13
CA ASN A 38 -6.88 -5.10 17.83
C ASN A 38 -5.63 -4.19 17.86
N ALA A 39 -4.45 -4.79 18.02
CA ALA A 39 -3.17 -4.08 17.99
C ALA A 39 -2.87 -3.50 16.60
N LEU A 40 -3.13 -4.26 15.53
CA LEU A 40 -3.05 -3.77 14.14
C LEU A 40 -3.95 -2.55 13.91
N ALA A 41 -5.22 -2.61 14.35
CA ALA A 41 -6.16 -1.51 14.19
C ALA A 41 -5.82 -0.24 15.02
N ARG A 42 -5.03 -0.37 16.07
CA ARG A 42 -4.68 0.73 16.97
C ARG A 42 -3.26 1.24 16.87
N PHE A 43 -2.44 0.63 16.03
CA PHE A 43 -1.00 0.93 15.93
C PHE A 43 -0.73 2.41 15.68
N GLU A 44 -1.45 3.04 14.75
CA GLU A 44 -1.29 4.46 14.39
C GLU A 44 -1.70 5.43 15.53
N ARG A 45 -2.46 4.95 16.51
CA ARG A 45 -2.89 5.74 17.67
C ARG A 45 -1.91 5.68 18.85
N VAL A 46 -0.87 4.84 18.74
CA VAL A 46 0.16 4.70 19.77
C VAL A 46 1.24 5.75 19.55
N LYS A 47 1.54 6.50 20.61
CA LYS A 47 2.70 7.39 20.62
C LYS A 47 3.96 6.57 20.90
N PHE A 48 4.91 6.61 19.99
CA PHE A 48 6.22 6.01 20.13
C PHE A 48 7.24 7.10 20.46
N GLU A 49 8.29 6.74 21.20
CA GLU A 49 9.35 7.67 21.58
C GLU A 49 10.23 8.11 20.40
N ASN A 50 10.37 7.26 19.38
CA ASN A 50 11.09 7.53 18.14
C ASN A 50 10.72 6.50 17.05
N ASP A 51 11.19 6.76 15.82
CA ASP A 51 10.92 5.89 14.67
C ASP A 51 11.49 4.49 14.82
N ALA A 52 12.64 4.33 15.49
CA ALA A 52 13.25 3.03 15.74
C ALA A 52 12.38 2.16 16.67
N ALA A 53 11.75 2.76 17.68
CA ALA A 53 10.80 2.06 18.55
C ALA A 53 9.52 1.68 17.82
N ARG A 54 9.00 2.58 16.97
CA ARG A 54 7.86 2.32 16.09
C ARG A 54 8.14 1.14 15.17
N GLU A 55 9.31 1.10 14.53
CA GLU A 55 9.70 0.03 13.60
C GLU A 55 9.93 -1.31 14.33
N ARG A 56 10.50 -1.31 15.55
CA ARG A 56 10.57 -2.53 16.38
C ARG A 56 9.19 -3.07 16.74
N ALA A 57 8.28 -2.18 17.14
CA ALA A 57 6.91 -2.56 17.48
C ALA A 57 6.15 -3.12 16.26
N ARG A 58 6.35 -2.49 15.10
CA ARG A 58 5.80 -2.92 13.81
C ARG A 58 6.23 -4.34 13.47
N ARG A 59 7.54 -4.61 13.48
CA ARG A 59 8.07 -5.96 13.19
C ARG A 59 7.49 -7.03 14.13
N ARG A 60 7.45 -6.75 15.44
CA ARG A 60 6.87 -7.68 16.42
C ARG A 60 5.39 -7.95 16.16
N LEU A 61 4.63 -6.92 15.79
CA LEU A 61 3.22 -7.02 15.48
C LEU A 61 2.96 -7.83 14.22
N LEU A 62 3.74 -7.61 13.15
CA LEU A 62 3.65 -8.39 11.90
C LEU A 62 4.02 -9.86 12.12
N GLN A 63 5.09 -10.16 12.89
CA GLN A 63 5.44 -11.52 13.26
C GLN A 63 4.32 -12.22 14.06
N ALA A 64 3.65 -11.48 14.94
CA ALA A 64 2.49 -12.02 15.66
C ALA A 64 1.30 -12.26 14.71
N ALA A 65 1.03 -11.35 13.76
CA ALA A 65 0.01 -11.53 12.74
C ALA A 65 0.25 -12.80 11.93
N LYS A 66 1.48 -13.02 11.47
CA LYS A 66 1.87 -14.24 10.74
C LYS A 66 1.61 -15.50 11.55
N ARG A 67 2.01 -15.52 12.82
CA ARG A 67 1.81 -16.69 13.73
C ARG A 67 0.35 -17.09 13.86
N TYR A 68 -0.58 -16.13 13.79
CA TYR A 68 -2.03 -16.35 13.85
C TYR A 68 -2.72 -16.39 12.49
N GLY A 69 -1.98 -16.44 11.38
CA GLY A 69 -2.55 -16.48 10.03
C GLY A 69 -3.32 -15.20 9.65
N ILE A 70 -3.04 -14.06 10.30
CA ILE A 70 -3.69 -12.79 10.01
C ILE A 70 -2.93 -12.10 8.88
N VAL A 71 -3.63 -11.79 7.79
CA VAL A 71 -3.10 -10.96 6.69
C VAL A 71 -3.41 -9.49 7.00
N PRO A 72 -2.41 -8.65 7.34
CA PRO A 72 -2.64 -7.29 7.84
C PRO A 72 -2.73 -6.25 6.72
N VAL A 73 -3.50 -6.49 5.65
CA VAL A 73 -3.60 -5.61 4.47
C VAL A 73 -3.92 -4.17 4.87
N GLY A 74 -4.98 -3.95 5.65
CA GLY A 74 -5.37 -2.59 6.09
C GLY A 74 -4.34 -1.88 6.99
N PHE A 75 -3.50 -2.63 7.69
CA PHE A 75 -2.41 -2.09 8.50
C PHE A 75 -1.27 -1.57 7.62
N ILE A 76 -0.87 -2.34 6.60
CA ILE A 76 0.16 -1.95 5.65
C ILE A 76 -0.31 -0.74 4.84
N ASP A 77 -1.55 -0.75 4.37
CA ASP A 77 -2.17 0.39 3.68
C ASP A 77 -2.22 1.65 4.53
N GLY A 78 -2.58 1.52 5.81
CA GLY A 78 -2.62 2.63 6.76
C GLY A 78 -1.25 3.28 6.97
N GLN A 79 -0.18 2.49 7.03
CA GLN A 79 1.19 2.99 7.15
C GLN A 79 1.66 3.72 5.89
N LEU A 80 1.37 3.15 4.74
CA LEU A 80 1.66 3.78 3.45
C LEU A 80 0.86 5.08 3.26
N ARG A 81 -0.32 5.21 3.85
CA ARG A 81 -1.10 6.46 3.88
C ARG A 81 -0.47 7.52 4.80
N SER A 82 0.03 7.15 5.98
CA SER A 82 0.64 8.11 6.90
C SER A 82 1.95 8.70 6.37
N GLU A 83 2.71 7.92 5.61
CA GLU A 83 3.88 8.42 4.87
C GLU A 83 3.47 9.39 3.74
N ARG A 84 2.24 9.29 3.24
CA ARG A 84 1.67 10.14 2.18
C ARG A 84 1.01 11.42 2.68
N SER A 85 0.45 11.45 3.87
CA SER A 85 -0.16 12.66 4.45
C SER A 85 0.79 13.86 4.49
N ALA A 86 2.11 13.61 4.36
CA ALA A 86 3.11 14.65 4.15
C ALA A 86 3.18 15.20 2.71
N ARG A 87 2.44 14.61 1.74
CA ARG A 87 2.49 14.98 0.31
C ARG A 87 1.14 14.79 -0.38
N THR A 88 0.08 15.41 0.09
CA THR A 88 -1.16 15.51 -0.69
C THR A 88 -0.86 16.30 -1.98
N PRO A 89 -1.12 15.74 -3.18
CA PRO A 89 -0.92 16.49 -4.42
C PRO A 89 -1.78 17.76 -4.41
N ASP A 90 -1.22 18.85 -4.89
CA ASP A 90 -2.01 20.05 -5.19
C ASP A 90 -2.83 19.79 -6.47
N PHE A 91 -4.08 19.39 -6.28
CA PHE A 91 -4.97 19.09 -7.39
C PHE A 91 -5.35 20.30 -8.23
N SER A 92 -5.12 21.55 -7.75
CA SER A 92 -5.39 22.77 -8.53
C SER A 92 -4.58 22.85 -9.84
N THR A 93 -3.44 22.15 -9.89
CA THR A 93 -2.57 22.10 -11.08
C THR A 93 -2.85 20.92 -12.01
N PHE A 94 -3.78 20.05 -11.65
CA PHE A 94 -4.06 18.84 -12.43
C PHE A 94 -4.89 19.16 -13.68
N PRO A 95 -4.70 18.41 -14.80
CA PRO A 95 -5.40 18.67 -16.05
C PRO A 95 -6.91 18.40 -15.93
N THR A 96 -7.69 19.08 -16.76
CA THR A 96 -9.15 18.94 -16.88
C THR A 96 -9.56 18.64 -18.32
N GLY A 97 -10.79 18.24 -18.53
CA GLY A 97 -11.31 17.93 -19.87
C GLY A 97 -11.26 16.46 -20.23
N ALA A 98 -10.89 16.13 -21.47
CA ALA A 98 -10.74 14.77 -21.92
C ALA A 98 -9.36 14.25 -21.49
N LEU A 99 -9.34 13.23 -20.65
CA LEU A 99 -8.13 12.70 -20.03
C LEU A 99 -8.06 11.18 -20.19
N THR A 100 -6.85 10.65 -20.10
CA THR A 100 -6.61 9.20 -20.08
C THR A 100 -6.05 8.79 -18.73
N PHE A 101 -6.63 7.75 -18.16
CA PHE A 101 -6.18 7.15 -16.90
C PHE A 101 -5.44 5.84 -17.18
N LEU A 102 -4.34 5.65 -16.48
CA LEU A 102 -3.64 4.39 -16.31
C LEU A 102 -3.82 3.94 -14.86
N MET A 103 -4.54 2.85 -14.66
CA MET A 103 -4.64 2.16 -13.37
C MET A 103 -3.73 0.96 -13.37
N THR A 104 -2.99 0.77 -12.29
CA THR A 104 -2.12 -0.40 -12.10
C THR A 104 -2.42 -1.08 -10.77
N ASP A 105 -2.18 -2.39 -10.70
CA ASP A 105 -2.43 -3.22 -9.53
C ASP A 105 -1.48 -4.42 -9.51
N ILE A 106 -0.93 -4.80 -8.36
CA ILE A 106 -0.03 -5.96 -8.23
C ILE A 106 -0.86 -7.24 -8.20
N GLU A 107 -0.64 -8.16 -9.15
CA GLU A 107 -1.33 -9.44 -9.15
C GLU A 107 -0.92 -10.31 -7.96
N GLY A 108 -1.91 -10.88 -7.28
CA GLY A 108 -1.66 -11.76 -6.14
C GLY A 108 -0.95 -11.08 -4.95
N SER A 109 -1.07 -9.77 -4.79
CA SER A 109 -0.41 -8.98 -3.75
C SER A 109 -0.60 -9.53 -2.34
N THR A 110 -1.75 -10.12 -2.03
CA THR A 110 -2.02 -10.79 -0.76
C THR A 110 -1.13 -12.03 -0.56
N LEU A 111 -0.88 -12.81 -1.62
CA LEU A 111 0.02 -13.96 -1.56
C LEU A 111 1.47 -13.52 -1.40
N LEU A 112 1.89 -12.49 -2.15
CA LEU A 112 3.22 -11.88 -2.02
C LEU A 112 3.46 -11.34 -0.61
N LEU A 113 2.45 -10.70 -0.01
CA LEU A 113 2.51 -10.25 1.37
C LEU A 113 2.70 -11.42 2.35
N GLN A 114 2.00 -12.54 2.14
CA GLN A 114 2.15 -13.74 2.98
C GLN A 114 3.54 -14.38 2.84
N GLN A 115 4.12 -14.38 1.65
CA GLN A 115 5.42 -14.97 1.37
C GLN A 115 6.58 -14.09 1.88
N LEU A 116 6.51 -12.79 1.64
CA LEU A 116 7.60 -11.86 1.91
C LEU A 116 7.58 -11.27 3.32
N ASP A 117 6.42 -11.24 3.98
CA ASP A 117 6.24 -10.66 5.32
C ASP A 117 6.80 -9.20 5.39
N ASP A 118 7.79 -8.94 6.24
CA ASP A 118 8.41 -7.61 6.38
C ASP A 118 9.06 -7.09 5.09
N ARG A 119 9.49 -7.97 4.18
CA ARG A 119 10.12 -7.58 2.90
C ARG A 119 9.11 -7.08 1.86
N TYR A 120 7.80 -7.39 2.03
CA TYR A 120 6.76 -6.89 1.13
C TYR A 120 6.72 -5.37 1.02
N ALA A 121 6.99 -4.65 2.11
CA ALA A 121 7.05 -3.18 2.06
C ALA A 121 8.16 -2.65 1.15
N GLY A 122 9.30 -3.37 1.09
CA GLY A 122 10.38 -3.09 0.15
C GLY A 122 9.94 -3.30 -1.30
N LEU A 123 9.40 -4.48 -1.62
CA LEU A 123 8.88 -4.81 -2.94
C LEU A 123 7.84 -3.77 -3.41
N LEU A 124 6.88 -3.45 -2.56
CA LEU A 124 5.83 -2.48 -2.90
C LEU A 124 6.39 -1.08 -3.17
N ARG A 125 7.42 -0.65 -2.43
CA ARG A 125 8.13 0.62 -2.68
C ARG A 125 8.81 0.61 -4.06
N ASP A 126 9.47 -0.49 -4.42
CA ASP A 126 10.19 -0.64 -5.68
C ASP A 126 9.22 -0.64 -6.87
N VAL A 127 8.12 -1.41 -6.80
CA VAL A 127 7.05 -1.38 -7.80
C VAL A 127 6.46 0.01 -7.95
N ARG A 128 6.14 0.69 -6.84
CA ARG A 128 5.59 2.06 -6.89
C ARG A 128 6.56 3.08 -7.47
N ALA A 129 7.86 2.95 -7.18
CA ALA A 129 8.88 3.81 -7.77
C ALA A 129 8.96 3.60 -9.29
N LEU A 130 8.91 2.35 -9.74
CA LEU A 130 8.92 1.98 -11.14
C LEU A 130 7.68 2.55 -11.88
N VAL A 131 6.47 2.30 -11.37
CA VAL A 131 5.22 2.80 -11.94
C VAL A 131 5.22 4.33 -12.03
N ARG A 132 5.61 5.01 -10.95
CA ARG A 132 5.72 6.47 -10.92
C ARG A 132 6.73 7.00 -11.93
N ASN A 133 7.91 6.38 -12.04
CA ASN A 133 8.95 6.80 -12.96
C ASN A 133 8.51 6.62 -14.42
N ALA A 134 7.88 5.49 -14.77
CA ALA A 134 7.32 5.27 -16.10
C ALA A 134 6.24 6.31 -16.43
N GLY A 135 5.29 6.53 -15.52
CA GLY A 135 4.25 7.54 -15.68
C GLY A 135 4.81 8.95 -15.88
N SER A 136 5.75 9.36 -15.02
CA SER A 136 6.32 10.72 -15.07
C SER A 136 7.13 10.99 -16.33
N ARG A 137 7.88 10.00 -16.83
CA ARG A 137 8.66 10.13 -18.08
C ARG A 137 7.77 10.39 -19.30
N CYS A 138 6.55 9.85 -19.29
CA CYS A 138 5.56 10.05 -20.34
C CYS A 138 4.59 11.24 -20.05
N GLY A 139 4.94 12.15 -19.13
CA GLY A 139 4.12 13.31 -18.80
C GLY A 139 2.89 13.03 -17.95
N GLY A 140 2.78 11.80 -17.38
CA GLY A 140 1.71 11.45 -16.48
C GLY A 140 1.86 12.04 -15.08
N ARG A 141 0.75 12.30 -14.42
CA ARG A 141 0.68 12.77 -13.03
C ARG A 141 0.02 11.71 -12.15
N LEU A 142 0.71 11.31 -11.09
CA LEU A 142 0.17 10.36 -10.12
C LEU A 142 -0.95 11.04 -9.34
N VAL A 143 -2.17 10.54 -9.49
CA VAL A 143 -3.37 11.00 -8.78
C VAL A 143 -3.44 10.38 -7.40
N ASP A 144 -3.27 9.06 -7.37
CA ASP A 144 -3.40 8.27 -6.16
C ASP A 144 -2.62 6.96 -6.26
N ALA A 145 -2.23 6.41 -5.12
CA ALA A 145 -1.65 5.10 -4.99
C ALA A 145 -2.12 4.49 -3.66
N HIS A 146 -3.13 3.64 -3.70
CA HIS A 146 -3.70 2.94 -2.56
C HIS A 146 -3.30 1.47 -2.58
N GLY A 147 -2.91 0.94 -1.40
CA GLY A 147 -2.52 -0.46 -1.30
C GLY A 147 -1.42 -0.82 -2.30
N ASP A 148 -1.70 -1.76 -3.13
CA ASP A 148 -0.87 -2.25 -4.23
C ASP A 148 -1.19 -1.61 -5.59
N GLY A 149 -2.26 -0.80 -5.65
CA GLY A 149 -2.68 -0.09 -6.86
C GLY A 149 -2.18 1.34 -6.97
N SER A 150 -2.17 1.88 -8.18
CA SER A 150 -1.96 3.31 -8.42
C SER A 150 -2.79 3.82 -9.60
N LEU A 151 -3.14 5.11 -9.56
CA LEU A 151 -3.86 5.81 -10.61
C LEU A 151 -3.02 6.99 -11.11
N THR A 152 -2.69 6.97 -12.39
CA THR A 152 -1.96 8.05 -13.09
C THR A 152 -2.84 8.63 -14.18
N VAL A 153 -2.85 9.96 -14.33
CA VAL A 153 -3.60 10.68 -15.36
C VAL A 153 -2.66 11.25 -16.41
N PHE A 154 -3.13 11.25 -17.66
CA PHE A 154 -2.43 11.77 -18.85
C PHE A 154 -3.37 12.64 -19.68
N GLU A 155 -2.83 13.64 -20.35
CA GLU A 155 -3.56 14.45 -21.31
C GLU A 155 -3.70 13.75 -22.68
N HIS A 156 -2.77 12.84 -23.00
CA HIS A 156 -2.72 12.09 -24.27
C HIS A 156 -2.77 10.58 -24.06
N THR A 157 -3.61 9.91 -24.84
CA THR A 157 -3.78 8.43 -24.75
C THR A 157 -2.50 7.69 -25.12
N THR A 158 -1.75 8.18 -26.11
CA THR A 158 -0.46 7.58 -26.52
C THR A 158 0.54 7.56 -25.38
N ALA A 159 0.64 8.64 -24.61
CA ALA A 159 1.52 8.75 -23.45
C ALA A 159 1.16 7.75 -22.35
N ALA A 160 -0.13 7.50 -22.12
CA ALA A 160 -0.58 6.48 -21.17
C ALA A 160 -0.20 5.05 -21.62
N VAL A 161 -0.31 4.76 -22.91
CA VAL A 161 0.09 3.48 -23.50
C VAL A 161 1.60 3.29 -23.42
N GLU A 162 2.38 4.30 -23.78
CA GLU A 162 3.86 4.29 -23.67
C GLU A 162 4.30 4.04 -22.23
N ALA A 163 3.69 4.74 -21.25
CA ALA A 163 3.98 4.54 -19.84
C ALA A 163 3.68 3.11 -19.37
N ALA A 164 2.56 2.52 -19.82
CA ALA A 164 2.20 1.16 -19.50
C ALA A 164 3.20 0.14 -20.10
N VAL A 165 3.61 0.34 -21.34
CA VAL A 165 4.61 -0.53 -22.02
C VAL A 165 5.97 -0.41 -21.33
N ASP A 166 6.43 0.81 -21.02
CA ASP A 166 7.68 1.05 -20.33
C ASP A 166 7.69 0.41 -18.94
N MET A 167 6.58 0.54 -18.20
CA MET A 167 6.41 -0.11 -16.92
C MET A 167 6.53 -1.64 -17.06
N GLN A 168 5.81 -2.25 -17.99
CA GLN A 168 5.85 -3.71 -18.20
C GLN A 168 7.24 -4.21 -18.60
N ARG A 169 7.96 -3.47 -19.44
CA ARG A 169 9.35 -3.78 -19.80
C ARG A 169 10.27 -3.72 -18.59
N ALA A 170 10.14 -2.65 -17.79
CA ALA A 170 10.95 -2.49 -16.58
C ALA A 170 10.66 -3.56 -15.53
N MET A 171 9.41 -3.99 -15.35
CA MET A 171 9.03 -5.09 -14.45
C MET A 171 9.77 -6.40 -14.80
N ARG A 172 9.96 -6.68 -16.10
CA ARG A 172 10.65 -7.90 -16.58
C ARG A 172 12.16 -7.87 -16.39
N THR A 173 12.77 -6.69 -16.26
CA THR A 173 14.22 -6.53 -16.08
C THR A 173 14.66 -6.53 -14.62
N LEU A 174 13.74 -6.39 -13.68
CA LEU A 174 14.03 -6.41 -12.25
C LEU A 174 14.18 -7.84 -11.74
N VAL A 175 15.20 -8.03 -10.92
CA VAL A 175 15.38 -9.27 -10.15
C VAL A 175 14.62 -9.09 -8.84
N TRP A 176 13.56 -9.87 -8.65
CA TRP A 176 12.73 -9.84 -7.46
C TRP A 176 13.30 -10.74 -6.35
N PRO A 177 13.04 -10.45 -5.07
CA PRO A 177 13.47 -11.31 -3.96
C PRO A 177 12.93 -12.74 -4.12
N ASP A 178 13.74 -13.73 -3.78
CA ASP A 178 13.38 -15.15 -3.75
C ASP A 178 12.86 -15.68 -5.10
N ASP A 179 13.34 -15.12 -6.23
CA ASP A 179 12.91 -15.44 -7.59
C ASP A 179 11.39 -15.38 -7.79
N LEU A 180 10.72 -14.47 -7.05
CA LEU A 180 9.28 -14.28 -7.14
C LEU A 180 8.89 -13.71 -8.51
N ASP A 181 7.79 -14.21 -9.06
CA ASP A 181 7.14 -13.65 -10.24
C ASP A 181 6.20 -12.50 -9.81
N VAL A 182 6.71 -11.27 -9.85
CA VAL A 182 5.94 -10.08 -9.50
C VAL A 182 5.34 -9.46 -10.76
N GLN A 183 4.03 -9.56 -10.88
CA GLN A 183 3.29 -9.08 -12.03
C GLN A 183 2.39 -7.89 -11.67
N VAL A 184 2.25 -6.93 -12.59
CA VAL A 184 1.41 -5.75 -12.44
C VAL A 184 0.39 -5.73 -13.57
N ARG A 185 -0.90 -5.69 -13.20
CA ARG A 185 -1.98 -5.42 -14.15
C ARG A 185 -2.02 -3.95 -14.49
N ALA A 186 -2.39 -3.64 -15.72
CA ALA A 186 -2.56 -2.28 -16.20
C ALA A 186 -3.89 -2.14 -16.94
N GLY A 187 -4.71 -1.15 -16.54
CA GLY A 187 -5.93 -0.79 -17.23
C GLY A 187 -5.81 0.65 -17.75
N ILE A 188 -6.23 0.90 -19.00
CA ILE A 188 -6.24 2.23 -19.60
C ILE A 188 -7.66 2.57 -20.02
N HIS A 189 -8.11 3.78 -19.72
CA HIS A 189 -9.41 4.29 -20.14
C HIS A 189 -9.36 5.80 -20.32
N SER A 190 -9.96 6.28 -21.39
CA SER A 190 -10.12 7.73 -21.67
C SER A 190 -11.53 8.18 -21.38
N GLY A 191 -11.67 9.39 -20.82
CA GLY A 191 -12.98 9.96 -20.54
C GLY A 191 -12.89 11.39 -20.03
N ARG A 192 -14.03 11.92 -19.55
CA ARG A 192 -14.13 13.26 -18.99
C ARG A 192 -14.52 13.20 -17.52
N PRO A 193 -13.55 13.10 -16.60
CA PRO A 193 -13.82 13.10 -15.17
C PRO A 193 -14.14 14.51 -14.67
N THR A 194 -14.65 14.60 -13.45
CA THR A 194 -14.71 15.85 -12.69
C THR A 194 -13.50 15.89 -11.73
N LEU A 195 -12.74 16.98 -11.77
CA LEU A 195 -11.67 17.23 -10.80
C LEU A 195 -12.25 17.88 -9.55
N THR A 196 -11.88 17.35 -8.38
CA THR A 196 -12.23 17.87 -7.05
C THR A 196 -10.96 18.19 -6.27
N ASP A 197 -11.10 18.75 -5.08
CA ASP A 197 -10.02 19.00 -4.12
C ASP A 197 -9.33 17.72 -3.61
N THR A 198 -9.97 16.56 -3.78
CA THR A 198 -9.47 15.24 -3.36
C THR A 198 -9.06 14.32 -4.51
N GLY A 199 -9.15 14.80 -5.77
CA GLY A 199 -8.80 14.04 -6.97
C GLY A 199 -9.92 13.96 -7.98
N TYR A 200 -9.83 13.01 -8.90
CA TYR A 200 -10.83 12.81 -9.94
C TYR A 200 -11.98 11.92 -9.50
N VAL A 201 -13.20 12.31 -9.87
CA VAL A 201 -14.43 11.53 -9.66
C VAL A 201 -15.18 11.36 -10.97
N GLY A 202 -16.02 10.34 -11.04
CA GLY A 202 -16.90 10.06 -12.17
C GLY A 202 -16.72 8.69 -12.79
N LEU A 203 -17.53 8.41 -13.82
CA LEU A 203 -17.61 7.09 -14.45
C LEU A 203 -16.24 6.64 -15.01
N SER A 204 -15.43 7.56 -15.52
CA SER A 204 -14.12 7.24 -16.11
C SER A 204 -13.17 6.59 -15.10
N VAL A 205 -13.18 7.04 -13.84
CA VAL A 205 -12.37 6.47 -12.75
C VAL A 205 -12.86 5.05 -12.40
N HIS A 206 -14.18 4.86 -12.33
CA HIS A 206 -14.75 3.54 -12.09
C HIS A 206 -14.48 2.57 -13.25
N THR A 207 -14.54 3.06 -14.50
CA THR A 207 -14.30 2.23 -15.68
C THR A 207 -12.86 1.77 -15.74
N VAL A 208 -11.87 2.65 -15.54
CA VAL A 208 -10.45 2.26 -15.58
C VAL A 208 -10.13 1.22 -14.49
N SER A 209 -10.72 1.35 -13.32
CA SER A 209 -10.58 0.36 -12.24
C SER A 209 -11.10 -1.02 -12.69
N ARG A 210 -12.29 -1.08 -13.26
CA ARG A 210 -12.86 -2.34 -13.79
C ARG A 210 -12.00 -2.94 -14.90
N VAL A 211 -11.51 -2.12 -15.84
CA VAL A 211 -10.63 -2.58 -16.93
C VAL A 211 -9.33 -3.19 -16.35
N CYS A 212 -8.75 -2.56 -15.35
CA CYS A 212 -7.55 -3.08 -14.69
C CYS A 212 -7.78 -4.45 -14.03
N PHE A 213 -8.91 -4.64 -13.34
CA PHE A 213 -9.18 -5.88 -12.61
C PHE A 213 -9.67 -7.04 -13.49
N VAL A 214 -10.19 -6.78 -14.69
CA VAL A 214 -10.64 -7.83 -15.63
C VAL A 214 -9.48 -8.36 -16.48
N GLY A 215 -8.45 -7.55 -16.72
CA GLY A 215 -7.27 -7.95 -17.49
C GLY A 215 -6.39 -8.93 -16.70
N PRO A 216 -5.84 -9.98 -17.35
CA PRO A 216 -4.75 -10.73 -16.76
C PRO A 216 -3.50 -9.84 -16.67
N ALA A 217 -2.62 -10.10 -15.68
CA ALA A 217 -1.30 -9.49 -15.73
C ALA A 217 -0.52 -9.97 -16.95
N ALA A 218 0.37 -9.14 -17.48
CA ALA A 218 1.20 -9.50 -18.61
C ALA A 218 2.16 -10.63 -18.18
N ARG A 219 1.90 -11.83 -18.67
CA ARG A 219 2.79 -12.98 -18.46
C ARG A 219 4.09 -12.81 -19.25
N SER A 220 5.19 -13.18 -18.63
CA SER A 220 6.52 -13.27 -19.26
C SER A 220 6.57 -14.34 -20.33
#